data_75da96ae4d6d599adf28993be19f395f
#
_entry.id   75da96ae4d6d599adf28993be19f395f
#
_cell.length_a   1.000
_cell.length_b   1.000
_cell.length_c   1.000
_cell.angle_alpha   90.00
_cell.angle_beta   90.00
_cell.angle_gamma   90.00
#
_symmetry.space_group_name_H-M   'P 1'
#
loop_
_entity.id
_entity.type
_entity.pdbx_description
1 polymer ?
#
loop_
_entity_poly.entity_id
_entity_poly.type
_entity_poly.pdbx_seq_one_letter_code
_entity_poly.pdbx_strand_id
1 'polypeptide(L)'
;MIWFVSGTQGRARARDLGIVVGALPTGEHNAITDVAGVRVGHTTVIEGSDIRTGVTAIVHDGLTGTRGLRAGLATGNGFGKIVGTTQVSELGVIETPVVLTGTLCTFRAADALVSYMLSLPGNEKLETVNPVVAETNDGFLSDMRRRPVTEEHVLAALRGASAGPVAEGALGAGTGTGALGFKAGIGTSSRIVECGPAGQPVTIGVLVQANFGGTLTVLGVPVPPGPAQADHAAGGQDDQAAGEQHGQAAGEQDHQAPTEQGGRPAGEQGNSCVIVLATDAPLDSRRLARVAWRSFAGMARAGSDFSGRSGDYALAFSTAPPEAGPLPDSVLDPLFVAAADAAEEAILNSLLAAETTVGFRGHVRHAVPLDRVRRLCAARGVLRADP
;
A
#
# COMPACT_ATOMS: atom_id res chain seq x y z
N MET A 1 -5.09 21.71 -14.70
CA MET A 1 -4.31 22.62 -13.83
C MET A 1 -3.62 21.72 -12.81
N ILE A 2 -2.35 21.47 -12.99
CA ILE A 2 -1.55 20.58 -12.10
C ILE A 2 -1.17 21.43 -10.89
N TRP A 3 -1.73 21.10 -9.73
CA TRP A 3 -1.33 21.71 -8.47
C TRP A 3 -0.11 20.97 -7.92
N PHE A 4 1.04 21.62 -7.94
CA PHE A 4 2.14 21.24 -7.07
C PHE A 4 1.76 21.67 -5.66
N VAL A 5 1.37 20.74 -4.79
CA VAL A 5 1.17 21.01 -3.38
C VAL A 5 2.54 21.12 -2.74
N SER A 6 3.03 22.35 -2.60
CA SER A 6 4.18 22.64 -1.75
C SER A 6 3.74 22.45 -0.29
N GLY A 7 4.42 21.54 0.41
CA GLY A 7 4.53 21.47 1.88
C GLY A 7 3.25 21.74 2.66
N THR A 8 2.27 20.84 2.65
CA THR A 8 1.29 20.78 3.72
C THR A 8 2.01 20.32 4.97
N GLN A 9 1.96 21.09 6.05
CA GLN A 9 2.23 20.55 7.39
C GLN A 9 1.23 19.38 7.56
N GLY A 10 1.71 18.14 7.30
CA GLY A 10 0.91 16.94 7.39
C GLY A 10 0.38 16.77 8.80
N ARG A 11 -0.73 16.06 8.94
CA ARG A 11 -1.18 15.53 10.22
C ARG A 11 -0.05 14.69 10.84
N ALA A 12 -0.16 14.45 12.16
CA ALA A 12 0.88 13.75 12.92
C ALA A 12 1.11 12.31 12.42
N ARG A 13 2.36 11.88 12.40
CA ARG A 13 2.76 10.47 12.29
C ARG A 13 2.61 9.76 13.64
N ALA A 14 2.75 8.44 13.66
CA ALA A 14 2.64 7.63 14.87
C ALA A 14 3.60 8.10 15.96
N ARG A 15 4.86 8.33 15.64
CA ARG A 15 5.89 8.76 16.60
C ARG A 15 5.65 10.16 17.17
N ASP A 16 5.08 11.08 16.39
CA ASP A 16 4.69 12.42 16.86
C ASP A 16 3.64 12.36 17.99
N LEU A 17 2.89 11.26 18.04
CA LEU A 17 1.89 10.99 19.08
C LEU A 17 2.42 10.12 20.24
N GLY A 18 3.70 9.77 20.23
CA GLY A 18 4.29 8.85 21.19
C GLY A 18 3.94 7.37 20.93
N ILE A 19 3.47 7.04 19.71
CA ILE A 19 3.17 5.68 19.29
C ILE A 19 4.44 5.11 18.66
N VAL A 20 5.20 4.32 19.41
CA VAL A 20 6.46 3.69 18.99
C VAL A 20 6.24 2.19 18.82
N VAL A 21 6.26 1.73 17.57
CA VAL A 21 6.08 0.32 17.23
C VAL A 21 7.42 -0.41 17.33
N GLY A 22 7.47 -1.45 18.16
CA GLY A 22 8.67 -2.25 18.37
C GLY A 22 9.76 -1.57 19.16
N ALA A 23 11.00 -2.07 19.02
CA ALA A 23 12.17 -1.59 19.72
C ALA A 23 13.37 -1.28 18.80
N LEU A 24 13.25 -1.59 17.50
CA LEU A 24 14.33 -1.34 16.55
C LEU A 24 14.41 0.14 16.16
N PRO A 25 15.62 0.69 15.97
CA PRO A 25 15.79 2.05 15.49
C PRO A 25 15.27 2.21 14.06
N THR A 26 14.85 3.42 13.73
CA THR A 26 14.46 3.81 12.36
C THR A 26 15.65 4.40 11.61
N GLY A 27 15.55 4.47 10.28
CA GLY A 27 16.40 5.33 9.47
C GLY A 27 16.05 6.81 9.70
N GLU A 28 16.78 7.69 9.03
CA GLU A 28 16.70 9.15 9.19
C GLU A 28 15.28 9.71 8.94
N HIS A 29 14.62 9.21 7.90
CA HIS A 29 13.29 9.68 7.49
C HIS A 29 12.17 8.78 8.00
N ASN A 30 12.52 7.65 8.63
CA ASN A 30 11.56 6.59 8.96
C ASN A 30 10.64 6.28 7.78
N ALA A 31 11.24 6.01 6.61
CA ALA A 31 10.56 5.83 5.33
C ALA A 31 11.25 4.78 4.46
N ILE A 32 10.57 4.28 3.42
CA ILE A 32 11.15 3.33 2.46
C ILE A 32 12.40 3.89 1.78
N THR A 33 12.50 5.20 1.67
CA THR A 33 13.63 5.94 1.08
C THR A 33 14.89 5.95 1.95
N ASP A 34 14.85 5.44 3.18
CA ASP A 34 16.05 5.19 3.99
C ASP A 34 16.90 4.05 3.41
N VAL A 35 16.31 3.20 2.56
CA VAL A 35 17.08 2.24 1.76
C VAL A 35 17.72 2.97 0.59
N ALA A 36 19.04 2.96 0.55
CA ALA A 36 19.83 3.72 -0.41
C ALA A 36 19.40 3.47 -1.87
N GLY A 37 19.23 4.56 -2.64
CA GLY A 37 18.82 4.54 -4.03
C GLY A 37 17.31 4.43 -4.26
N VAL A 38 16.51 4.16 -3.22
CA VAL A 38 15.04 4.13 -3.32
C VAL A 38 14.50 5.54 -3.33
N ARG A 39 13.60 5.82 -4.27
CA ARG A 39 12.88 7.08 -4.43
C ARG A 39 11.39 6.82 -4.57
N VAL A 40 10.58 7.78 -4.12
CA VAL A 40 9.12 7.69 -4.19
C VAL A 40 8.56 8.94 -4.85
N GLY A 41 7.60 8.75 -5.76
CA GLY A 41 6.88 9.84 -6.41
C GLY A 41 5.38 9.59 -6.40
N HIS A 42 4.61 10.68 -6.38
CA HIS A 42 3.15 10.65 -6.32
C HIS A 42 2.53 11.56 -7.36
N THR A 43 1.42 11.11 -7.93
CA THR A 43 0.52 11.97 -8.71
C THR A 43 -0.89 11.78 -8.17
N THR A 44 -1.43 12.83 -7.57
CA THR A 44 -2.79 12.85 -7.03
C THR A 44 -3.76 13.31 -8.11
N VAL A 45 -4.86 12.58 -8.32
CA VAL A 45 -5.90 12.89 -9.30
C VAL A 45 -7.21 13.17 -8.57
N ILE A 46 -7.60 14.44 -8.53
CA ILE A 46 -8.84 14.94 -7.96
C ILE A 46 -9.58 15.71 -9.03
N GLU A 47 -10.78 15.22 -9.43
CA GLU A 47 -11.62 15.89 -10.43
C GLU A 47 -13.05 16.03 -9.90
N GLY A 48 -13.53 17.25 -9.79
CA GLY A 48 -14.86 17.56 -9.27
C GLY A 48 -15.16 16.89 -7.93
N SER A 49 -16.38 16.41 -7.76
CA SER A 49 -16.84 15.67 -6.59
C SER A 49 -16.52 14.17 -6.65
N ASP A 50 -16.21 13.63 -7.84
CA ASP A 50 -16.39 12.20 -8.12
C ASP A 50 -15.07 11.42 -8.27
N ILE A 51 -13.94 12.07 -8.47
CA ILE A 51 -12.65 11.43 -8.66
C ILE A 51 -11.72 11.71 -7.48
N ARG A 52 -11.30 10.64 -6.82
CA ARG A 52 -10.30 10.61 -5.73
C ARG A 52 -9.41 9.40 -5.93
N THR A 53 -8.36 9.54 -6.73
CA THR A 53 -7.44 8.46 -7.08
C THR A 53 -6.04 9.00 -7.35
N GLY A 54 -5.13 8.19 -7.87
CA GLY A 54 -3.81 8.63 -8.26
C GLY A 54 -2.83 7.50 -8.48
N VAL A 55 -1.56 7.87 -8.50
CA VAL A 55 -0.42 6.98 -8.73
C VAL A 55 0.66 7.22 -7.70
N THR A 56 1.23 6.15 -7.19
CA THR A 56 2.46 6.17 -6.38
C THR A 56 3.50 5.28 -7.05
N ALA A 57 4.69 5.80 -7.30
CA ALA A 57 5.79 5.08 -7.92
C ALA A 57 6.95 4.91 -6.94
N ILE A 58 7.50 3.69 -6.85
CA ILE A 58 8.74 3.37 -6.12
C ILE A 58 9.80 3.04 -7.17
N VAL A 59 10.87 3.83 -7.18
CA VAL A 59 11.90 3.83 -8.21
C VAL A 59 13.26 3.51 -7.60
N HIS A 60 14.11 2.80 -8.32
CA HIS A 60 15.52 2.58 -7.97
C HIS A 60 16.36 2.52 -9.25
N ASP A 61 17.59 3.04 -9.23
CA ASP A 61 18.45 3.11 -10.40
C ASP A 61 18.91 1.75 -10.94
N GLY A 62 18.75 0.68 -10.16
CA GLY A 62 18.96 -0.70 -10.61
C GLY A 62 17.82 -1.29 -11.45
N LEU A 63 16.69 -0.56 -11.59
CA LEU A 63 15.49 -1.01 -12.32
C LEU A 63 15.47 -0.34 -13.70
N THR A 64 16.24 -0.89 -14.63
CA THR A 64 16.47 -0.28 -15.96
C THR A 64 15.85 -1.04 -17.12
N GLY A 65 15.15 -2.16 -16.87
CA GLY A 65 14.66 -3.06 -17.92
C GLY A 65 15.71 -4.08 -18.40
N THR A 66 16.95 -3.65 -18.55
CA THR A 66 18.10 -4.54 -18.87
C THR A 66 18.82 -5.04 -17.61
N ARG A 67 18.55 -4.43 -16.48
CA ARG A 67 19.02 -4.81 -15.14
C ARG A 67 17.85 -4.83 -14.20
N GLY A 68 17.83 -5.82 -13.31
CA GLY A 68 16.77 -6.00 -12.33
C GLY A 68 17.33 -6.16 -10.92
N LEU A 69 16.45 -6.11 -9.94
CA LEU A 69 16.73 -6.36 -8.53
C LEU A 69 16.11 -7.70 -8.10
N ARG A 70 16.79 -8.40 -7.21
CA ARG A 70 16.22 -9.60 -6.58
C ARG A 70 14.93 -9.22 -5.85
N ALA A 71 13.89 -10.01 -6.05
CA ALA A 71 12.58 -9.74 -5.44
C ALA A 71 11.90 -11.04 -5.00
N GLY A 72 10.97 -10.90 -4.07
CA GLY A 72 10.13 -11.99 -3.58
C GLY A 72 8.73 -11.47 -3.28
N LEU A 73 7.72 -12.30 -3.55
CA LEU A 73 6.32 -11.98 -3.38
C LEU A 73 5.69 -12.88 -2.32
N ALA A 74 4.80 -12.30 -1.52
CA ALA A 74 3.87 -13.03 -0.66
C ALA A 74 2.44 -12.58 -0.95
N THR A 75 1.52 -13.54 -1.02
CA THR A 75 0.09 -13.29 -1.20
C THR A 75 -0.63 -13.69 0.09
N GLY A 76 -1.23 -12.72 0.77
CA GLY A 76 -2.08 -12.94 1.94
C GLY A 76 -3.50 -13.33 1.53
N ASN A 77 -4.04 -12.64 0.53
CA ASN A 77 -5.30 -12.98 -0.13
C ASN A 77 -5.28 -12.48 -1.58
N GLY A 78 -5.82 -13.28 -2.50
CA GLY A 78 -5.65 -13.09 -3.95
C GLY A 78 -6.78 -12.35 -4.67
N PHE A 79 -7.74 -11.74 -3.98
CA PHE A 79 -8.85 -11.03 -4.62
C PHE A 79 -8.45 -9.62 -5.09
N GLY A 80 -7.48 -9.54 -5.97
CA GLY A 80 -6.92 -8.29 -6.51
C GLY A 80 -6.01 -8.53 -7.69
N LYS A 81 -5.30 -7.51 -8.12
CA LYS A 81 -4.38 -7.55 -9.25
C LYS A 81 -2.99 -7.05 -8.84
N ILE A 82 -1.98 -7.85 -9.17
CA ILE A 82 -0.59 -7.40 -9.21
C ILE A 82 0.05 -7.93 -10.49
N VAL A 83 0.34 -7.03 -11.43
CA VAL A 83 0.97 -7.35 -12.71
C VAL A 83 2.45 -7.65 -12.47
N GLY A 84 3.06 -8.52 -13.27
CA GLY A 84 4.47 -8.88 -13.16
C GLY A 84 4.78 -10.00 -12.15
N THR A 85 3.78 -10.52 -11.46
CA THR A 85 3.98 -11.54 -10.41
C THR A 85 4.54 -12.86 -10.89
N THR A 86 4.26 -13.27 -12.14
CA THR A 86 4.79 -14.50 -12.71
C THR A 86 6.31 -14.46 -12.79
N GLN A 87 6.88 -13.33 -13.25
CA GLN A 87 8.33 -13.13 -13.27
C GLN A 87 8.93 -13.13 -11.86
N VAL A 88 8.30 -12.42 -10.91
CA VAL A 88 8.79 -12.40 -9.53
C VAL A 88 8.76 -13.78 -8.90
N SER A 89 7.69 -14.54 -9.12
CA SER A 89 7.52 -15.87 -8.52
C SER A 89 8.45 -16.91 -9.11
N GLU A 90 8.70 -16.87 -10.43
CA GLU A 90 9.50 -17.86 -11.15
C GLU A 90 10.99 -17.48 -11.18
N LEU A 91 11.29 -16.22 -11.52
CA LEU A 91 12.67 -15.76 -11.73
C LEU A 91 13.25 -15.03 -10.52
N GLY A 92 12.41 -14.60 -9.57
CA GLY A 92 12.85 -13.92 -8.36
C GLY A 92 13.44 -12.52 -8.57
N VAL A 93 12.98 -11.82 -9.61
CA VAL A 93 13.48 -10.49 -9.97
C VAL A 93 12.33 -9.55 -10.37
N ILE A 94 12.56 -8.25 -10.18
CA ILE A 94 11.83 -7.16 -10.81
C ILE A 94 12.80 -6.35 -11.67
N GLU A 95 12.37 -5.82 -12.81
CA GLU A 95 13.19 -5.06 -13.74
C GLU A 95 12.66 -3.66 -14.03
N THR A 96 11.49 -3.34 -13.48
CA THR A 96 10.84 -2.04 -13.60
C THR A 96 10.60 -1.42 -12.23
N PRO A 97 10.39 -0.10 -12.14
CA PRO A 97 9.77 0.52 -10.98
C PRO A 97 8.49 -0.21 -10.56
N VAL A 98 8.10 -0.06 -9.28
CA VAL A 98 6.82 -0.57 -8.77
C VAL A 98 5.83 0.59 -8.79
N VAL A 99 4.69 0.40 -9.44
CA VAL A 99 3.62 1.40 -9.53
C VAL A 99 2.39 0.93 -8.79
N LEU A 100 1.81 1.80 -7.96
CA LEU A 100 0.57 1.59 -7.22
C LEU A 100 -0.52 2.52 -7.77
N THR A 101 -1.77 2.04 -7.88
CA THR A 101 -2.89 2.82 -8.42
C THR A 101 -4.25 2.27 -7.99
N GLY A 102 -5.35 2.80 -8.53
CA GLY A 102 -6.71 2.27 -8.34
C GLY A 102 -7.01 1.07 -9.26
N THR A 103 -7.87 0.16 -8.79
CA THR A 103 -8.07 -1.18 -9.35
C THR A 103 -8.37 -1.23 -10.86
N LEU A 104 -9.24 -0.37 -11.38
CA LEU A 104 -9.58 -0.37 -12.82
C LEU A 104 -8.56 0.38 -13.70
N CYS A 105 -7.55 1.01 -13.09
CA CYS A 105 -6.47 1.69 -13.80
C CYS A 105 -5.20 0.84 -13.95
N THR A 106 -5.12 -0.32 -13.30
CA THR A 106 -3.94 -1.18 -13.23
C THR A 106 -3.30 -1.47 -14.59
N PHE A 107 -4.07 -1.93 -15.57
CA PHE A 107 -3.53 -2.29 -16.88
C PHE A 107 -3.12 -1.07 -17.71
N ARG A 108 -3.79 0.08 -17.54
CA ARG A 108 -3.36 1.34 -18.16
C ARG A 108 -2.06 1.83 -17.54
N ALA A 109 -1.90 1.70 -16.24
CA ALA A 109 -0.65 2.02 -15.56
C ALA A 109 0.49 1.07 -15.97
N ALA A 110 0.19 -0.20 -16.24
CA ALA A 110 1.18 -1.15 -16.74
C ALA A 110 1.65 -0.81 -18.15
N ASP A 111 0.75 -0.43 -19.05
CA ASP A 111 1.08 0.04 -20.40
C ASP A 111 1.93 1.32 -20.35
N ALA A 112 1.55 2.29 -19.51
CA ALA A 112 2.33 3.51 -19.29
C ALA A 112 3.73 3.22 -18.72
N LEU A 113 3.87 2.23 -17.84
CA LEU A 113 5.17 1.82 -17.30
C LEU A 113 6.04 1.19 -18.39
N VAL A 114 5.48 0.41 -19.31
CA VAL A 114 6.18 -0.11 -20.48
C VAL A 114 6.67 1.07 -21.36
N SER A 115 5.79 2.04 -21.67
CA SER A 115 6.18 3.25 -22.41
C SER A 115 7.34 4.00 -21.75
N TYR A 116 7.29 4.14 -20.41
CA TYR A 116 8.37 4.75 -19.64
C TYR A 116 9.69 3.97 -19.80
N MET A 117 9.67 2.65 -19.62
CA MET A 117 10.86 1.81 -19.73
C MET A 117 11.49 1.88 -21.12
N LEU A 118 10.68 1.85 -22.18
CA LEU A 118 11.14 1.99 -23.57
C LEU A 118 11.74 3.37 -23.87
N SER A 119 11.33 4.41 -23.13
CA SER A 119 11.84 5.77 -23.27
C SER A 119 13.18 6.03 -22.57
N LEU A 120 13.64 5.10 -21.72
CA LEU A 120 14.88 5.28 -20.97
C LEU A 120 16.11 5.15 -21.88
N PRO A 121 17.13 6.02 -21.74
CA PRO A 121 18.40 5.87 -22.45
C PRO A 121 19.02 4.49 -22.15
N GLY A 122 19.49 3.81 -23.19
CA GLY A 122 20.06 2.47 -23.10
C GLY A 122 19.07 1.35 -23.34
N ASN A 123 17.77 1.65 -23.47
CA ASN A 123 16.71 0.66 -23.73
C ASN A 123 16.28 0.61 -25.21
N GLU A 124 17.06 1.22 -26.13
CA GLU A 124 16.71 1.28 -27.57
C GLU A 124 16.57 -0.10 -28.22
N LYS A 125 17.14 -1.13 -27.60
CA LYS A 125 17.08 -2.52 -28.06
C LYS A 125 16.28 -3.43 -27.11
N LEU A 126 15.54 -2.85 -26.18
CA LEU A 126 14.71 -3.62 -25.25
C LEU A 126 13.53 -4.24 -26.01
N GLU A 127 13.49 -5.56 -26.12
CA GLU A 127 12.46 -6.31 -26.85
C GLU A 127 11.32 -6.77 -25.95
N THR A 128 11.56 -6.85 -24.63
CA THR A 128 10.55 -7.27 -23.64
C THR A 128 10.85 -6.64 -22.28
N VAL A 129 9.80 -6.39 -21.52
CA VAL A 129 9.87 -5.92 -20.14
C VAL A 129 8.59 -6.30 -19.39
N ASN A 130 8.70 -6.72 -18.14
CA ASN A 130 7.56 -7.09 -17.31
C ASN A 130 7.27 -5.97 -16.30
N PRO A 131 6.23 -5.15 -16.53
CA PRO A 131 5.87 -4.08 -15.61
C PRO A 131 5.35 -4.63 -14.29
N VAL A 132 5.72 -3.99 -13.17
CA VAL A 132 5.20 -4.31 -11.84
C VAL A 132 4.21 -3.24 -11.40
N VAL A 133 2.92 -3.61 -11.39
CA VAL A 133 1.83 -2.68 -11.01
C VAL A 133 0.87 -3.39 -10.07
N ALA A 134 0.65 -2.79 -8.89
CA ALA A 134 -0.30 -3.26 -7.90
C ALA A 134 -1.42 -2.24 -7.65
N GLU A 135 -2.49 -2.66 -6.98
CA GLU A 135 -3.68 -1.84 -6.87
C GLU A 135 -4.46 -2.04 -5.56
N THR A 136 -5.28 -1.06 -5.26
CA THR A 136 -6.38 -1.21 -4.31
C THR A 136 -7.67 -0.62 -4.88
N ASN A 137 -8.82 -1.00 -4.31
CA ASN A 137 -10.12 -0.54 -4.76
C ASN A 137 -10.51 0.79 -4.10
N ASP A 138 -10.43 1.89 -4.82
CA ASP A 138 -10.79 3.24 -4.39
C ASP A 138 -12.25 3.63 -4.71
N GLY A 139 -13.08 2.68 -5.14
CA GLY A 139 -14.42 2.90 -5.68
C GLY A 139 -15.45 3.48 -4.70
N PHE A 140 -15.18 3.50 -3.40
CA PHE A 140 -16.04 4.16 -2.44
C PHE A 140 -15.98 5.71 -2.56
N LEU A 141 -14.79 6.25 -2.79
CA LEU A 141 -14.57 7.70 -2.91
C LEU A 141 -14.34 8.16 -4.34
N SER A 142 -14.20 7.24 -5.30
CA SER A 142 -13.87 7.55 -6.70
C SER A 142 -14.79 6.81 -7.66
N ASP A 143 -15.32 7.49 -8.68
CA ASP A 143 -15.94 6.80 -9.82
C ASP A 143 -14.87 6.10 -10.65
N MET A 144 -14.46 4.94 -10.17
CA MET A 144 -13.40 4.14 -10.79
C MET A 144 -13.75 3.67 -12.22
N ARG A 145 -15.04 3.63 -12.60
CA ARG A 145 -15.47 3.23 -13.94
C ARG A 145 -15.02 4.21 -15.02
N ARG A 146 -14.82 5.48 -14.68
CA ARG A 146 -14.24 6.49 -15.57
C ARG A 146 -12.77 6.22 -15.89
N ARG A 147 -12.08 5.39 -15.08
CA ARG A 147 -10.66 5.03 -15.27
C ARG A 147 -9.79 6.28 -15.46
N PRO A 148 -9.77 7.22 -14.50
CA PRO A 148 -9.27 8.58 -14.70
C PRO A 148 -7.73 8.67 -14.77
N VAL A 149 -7.00 7.66 -14.28
CA VAL A 149 -5.54 7.63 -14.38
C VAL A 149 -5.13 7.45 -15.83
N THR A 150 -4.29 8.36 -16.32
CA THR A 150 -3.72 8.38 -17.67
C THR A 150 -2.23 8.04 -17.63
N GLU A 151 -1.63 7.84 -18.83
CA GLU A 151 -0.17 7.68 -18.97
C GLU A 151 0.59 8.85 -18.35
N GLU A 152 0.16 10.09 -18.59
CA GLU A 152 0.80 11.30 -18.05
C GLU A 152 0.88 11.29 -16.52
N HIS A 153 -0.16 10.80 -15.84
CA HIS A 153 -0.16 10.68 -14.39
C HIS A 153 0.90 9.68 -13.89
N VAL A 154 1.07 8.57 -14.60
CA VAL A 154 2.07 7.56 -14.27
C VAL A 154 3.48 8.10 -14.53
N LEU A 155 3.70 8.72 -15.68
CA LEU A 155 4.98 9.33 -16.03
C LEU A 155 5.36 10.47 -15.07
N ALA A 156 4.38 11.26 -14.62
CA ALA A 156 4.62 12.33 -13.66
C ALA A 156 5.06 11.76 -12.29
N ALA A 157 4.44 10.68 -11.81
CA ALA A 157 4.85 10.01 -10.57
C ALA A 157 6.27 9.43 -10.69
N LEU A 158 6.58 8.75 -11.80
CA LEU A 158 7.90 8.17 -12.04
C LEU A 158 9.01 9.22 -12.10
N ARG A 159 8.79 10.30 -12.87
CA ARG A 159 9.76 11.39 -13.05
C ARG A 159 9.91 12.29 -11.84
N GLY A 160 8.84 12.44 -11.05
CA GLY A 160 8.82 13.20 -9.81
C GLY A 160 9.36 12.46 -8.59
N ALA A 161 9.80 11.20 -8.74
CA ALA A 161 10.29 10.40 -7.63
C ALA A 161 11.58 10.99 -7.04
N SER A 162 11.58 11.19 -5.71
CA SER A 162 12.68 11.76 -4.94
C SER A 162 13.06 10.89 -3.74
N ALA A 163 14.30 10.98 -3.31
CA ALA A 163 14.77 10.48 -2.03
C ALA A 163 14.35 11.44 -0.89
N GLY A 164 14.57 11.02 0.35
CA GLY A 164 14.25 11.81 1.54
C GLY A 164 12.85 11.54 2.08
N PRO A 165 12.24 12.47 2.81
CA PRO A 165 10.92 12.28 3.41
C PRO A 165 9.85 11.96 2.36
N VAL A 166 9.02 10.96 2.64
CA VAL A 166 7.90 10.56 1.77
C VAL A 166 6.61 11.18 2.30
N ALA A 167 5.83 11.79 1.42
CA ALA A 167 4.51 12.28 1.77
C ALA A 167 3.53 11.11 2.04
N GLU A 168 2.68 11.25 3.06
CA GLU A 168 1.80 10.20 3.57
C GLU A 168 0.34 10.65 3.62
N GLY A 169 -0.59 9.69 3.73
CA GLY A 169 -2.02 9.93 3.85
C GLY A 169 -2.75 9.92 2.52
N ALA A 170 -3.71 10.82 2.34
CA ALA A 170 -4.67 10.84 1.22
C ALA A 170 -4.09 11.46 -0.06
N LEU A 171 -3.03 10.88 -0.60
CA LEU A 171 -2.34 11.36 -1.81
C LEU A 171 -1.91 10.21 -2.72
N GLY A 172 -1.53 10.51 -3.95
CA GLY A 172 -1.12 9.51 -4.92
C GLY A 172 -2.14 8.38 -5.04
N ALA A 173 -1.68 7.13 -5.06
CA ALA A 173 -2.54 5.95 -5.09
C ALA A 173 -3.43 5.80 -3.84
N GLY A 174 -3.11 6.49 -2.74
CA GLY A 174 -3.88 6.49 -1.49
C GLY A 174 -5.01 7.53 -1.41
N THR A 175 -5.22 8.33 -2.45
CA THR A 175 -6.19 9.45 -2.43
C THR A 175 -7.61 9.00 -2.12
N GLY A 176 -8.07 7.90 -2.73
CA GLY A 176 -9.45 7.40 -2.60
C GLY A 176 -9.61 6.23 -1.63
N THR A 177 -8.56 5.81 -0.92
CA THR A 177 -8.56 4.60 -0.09
C THR A 177 -9.03 4.85 1.34
N GLY A 178 -9.46 3.79 2.01
CA GLY A 178 -9.84 3.82 3.42
C GLY A 178 -9.57 2.48 4.08
N ALA A 179 -9.13 2.47 5.34
CA ALA A 179 -8.83 1.25 6.07
C ALA A 179 -9.38 1.30 7.50
N LEU A 180 -9.76 0.13 8.04
CA LEU A 180 -10.13 -0.04 9.44
C LEU A 180 -11.23 0.92 9.92
N GLY A 181 -12.15 1.30 9.01
CA GLY A 181 -13.26 2.21 9.28
C GLY A 181 -12.93 3.70 9.15
N PHE A 182 -11.72 4.07 8.74
CA PHE A 182 -11.28 5.45 8.60
C PHE A 182 -10.71 5.76 7.21
N LYS A 183 -10.47 7.04 6.92
CA LYS A 183 -9.67 7.45 5.78
C LYS A 183 -8.23 7.00 6.00
N ALA A 184 -7.67 6.35 5.00
CA ALA A 184 -6.29 5.91 4.97
C ALA A 184 -5.62 6.36 3.66
N GLY A 185 -4.46 5.85 3.35
CA GLY A 185 -3.77 6.21 2.12
C GLY A 185 -2.42 5.54 1.99
N ILE A 186 -1.42 6.34 1.64
CA ILE A 186 -0.02 5.95 1.62
C ILE A 186 0.56 6.13 3.02
N GLY A 187 1.36 5.16 3.46
CA GLY A 187 2.15 5.27 4.68
C GLY A 187 3.50 4.59 4.50
N THR A 188 4.48 5.01 5.28
CA THR A 188 5.83 4.49 5.19
C THR A 188 6.51 4.42 6.54
N SER A 189 7.51 3.56 6.66
CA SER A 189 8.43 3.50 7.79
C SER A 189 9.69 2.70 7.47
N SER A 190 10.67 2.71 8.36
CA SER A 190 11.89 1.91 8.21
C SER A 190 12.37 1.35 9.54
N ARG A 191 13.24 0.32 9.46
CA ARG A 191 13.98 -0.22 10.61
C ARG A 191 15.41 -0.51 10.22
N ILE A 192 16.31 -0.28 11.15
CA ILE A 192 17.72 -0.66 11.04
C ILE A 192 17.97 -1.89 11.91
N VAL A 193 18.68 -2.88 11.35
CA VAL A 193 18.91 -4.19 11.97
C VAL A 193 20.37 -4.59 11.81
N GLU A 194 21.01 -5.03 12.87
CA GLU A 194 22.38 -5.52 12.87
C GLU A 194 22.40 -7.02 12.49
N CYS A 195 22.26 -7.34 11.21
CA CYS A 195 22.25 -8.72 10.71
C CYS A 195 22.97 -8.89 9.37
N GLY A 196 23.61 -7.84 8.87
CA GLY A 196 24.42 -7.90 7.64
C GLY A 196 25.70 -8.74 7.82
N PRO A 197 26.52 -8.87 6.75
CA PRO A 197 27.82 -9.54 6.84
C PRO A 197 28.66 -8.92 7.96
N ALA A 198 29.25 -9.77 8.81
CA ALA A 198 29.98 -9.35 10.01
C ALA A 198 29.18 -8.49 11.03
N GLY A 199 27.84 -8.62 11.06
CA GLY A 199 26.98 -7.84 11.97
C GLY A 199 26.75 -6.39 11.53
N GLN A 200 27.02 -6.06 10.26
CA GLN A 200 26.77 -4.72 9.75
C GLN A 200 25.27 -4.36 9.80
N PRO A 201 24.93 -3.08 10.03
CA PRO A 201 23.55 -2.66 9.96
C PRO A 201 23.01 -2.77 8.53
N VAL A 202 21.79 -3.25 8.40
CA VAL A 202 21.01 -3.23 7.17
C VAL A 202 19.70 -2.50 7.44
N THR A 203 19.17 -1.88 6.40
CA THR A 203 17.92 -1.15 6.45
C THR A 203 16.81 -1.96 5.79
N ILE A 204 15.64 -1.98 6.41
CA ILE A 204 14.39 -2.39 5.79
C ILE A 204 13.44 -1.20 5.80
N GLY A 205 12.97 -0.81 4.63
CA GLY A 205 12.01 0.25 4.44
C GLY A 205 10.70 -0.31 3.88
N VAL A 206 9.57 0.23 4.31
CA VAL A 206 8.23 -0.22 3.94
C VAL A 206 7.41 0.96 3.45
N LEU A 207 6.67 0.75 2.35
CA LEU A 207 5.61 1.64 1.90
C LEU A 207 4.32 0.83 1.73
N VAL A 208 3.21 1.34 2.22
CA VAL A 208 1.90 0.70 2.10
C VAL A 208 0.92 1.58 1.34
N GLN A 209 0.04 0.94 0.56
CA GLN A 209 -1.23 1.49 0.10
C GLN A 209 -2.33 0.76 0.87
N ALA A 210 -2.89 1.43 1.91
CA ALA A 210 -3.82 0.81 2.85
C ALA A 210 -5.27 1.03 2.42
N ASN A 211 -6.01 -0.08 2.22
CA ASN A 211 -7.42 -0.04 1.83
C ASN A 211 -8.13 -1.35 2.24
N PHE A 212 -8.23 -1.65 3.53
CA PHE A 212 -8.72 -2.94 4.02
C PHE A 212 -9.63 -2.82 5.25
N GLY A 213 -10.40 -3.88 5.50
CA GLY A 213 -11.35 -3.99 6.61
C GLY A 213 -10.73 -4.37 7.95
N GLY A 214 -11.55 -4.33 8.99
CA GLY A 214 -11.17 -4.68 10.35
C GLY A 214 -11.47 -3.57 11.36
N THR A 215 -10.79 -3.60 12.50
CA THR A 215 -10.91 -2.59 13.56
C THR A 215 -9.55 -2.03 13.90
N LEU A 216 -9.37 -0.72 13.73
CA LEU A 216 -8.09 -0.07 14.05
C LEU A 216 -7.63 -0.43 15.47
N THR A 217 -6.43 -0.96 15.54
CA THR A 217 -5.74 -1.30 16.79
C THR A 217 -4.38 -0.62 16.80
N VAL A 218 -4.10 0.15 17.84
CA VAL A 218 -2.86 0.91 18.01
C VAL A 218 -2.13 0.37 19.24
N LEU A 219 -0.99 -0.27 19.04
CA LEU A 219 -0.22 -0.92 20.11
C LEU A 219 -1.09 -1.84 21.00
N GLY A 220 -1.99 -2.62 20.38
CA GLY A 220 -2.94 -3.49 21.08
C GLY A 220 -4.17 -2.79 21.67
N VAL A 221 -4.32 -1.47 21.47
CA VAL A 221 -5.47 -0.69 21.95
C VAL A 221 -6.49 -0.51 20.82
N PRO A 222 -7.71 -1.07 20.92
CA PRO A 222 -8.75 -0.88 19.90
C PRO A 222 -9.21 0.57 19.82
N VAL A 223 -9.33 1.09 18.60
CA VAL A 223 -9.84 2.43 18.28
C VAL A 223 -10.96 2.30 17.24
N PRO A 224 -12.16 1.81 17.64
CA PRO A 224 -13.27 1.64 16.70
C PRO A 224 -13.77 3.01 16.21
N PRO A 225 -14.38 3.08 15.00
CA PRO A 225 -15.09 4.28 14.58
C PRO A 225 -16.12 4.73 15.61
N GLY A 226 -16.31 6.04 15.75
CA GLY A 226 -17.36 6.60 16.62
C GLY A 226 -18.74 6.58 15.91
N PRO A 227 -19.84 6.87 16.65
CA PRO A 227 -21.19 6.88 16.07
C PRO A 227 -21.32 7.77 14.83
N ALA A 228 -20.76 8.96 14.84
CA ALA A 228 -20.78 9.87 13.69
C ALA A 228 -20.05 9.34 12.44
N GLN A 229 -19.13 8.38 12.60
CA GLN A 229 -18.44 7.70 11.50
C GLN A 229 -19.18 6.42 11.06
N ALA A 230 -19.95 5.79 11.96
CA ALA A 230 -20.75 4.60 11.67
C ALA A 230 -22.02 4.94 10.87
N ASP A 231 -22.65 6.10 11.12
CA ASP A 231 -23.91 6.50 10.48
C ASP A 231 -23.75 6.81 8.98
N HIS A 232 -22.56 7.24 8.54
CA HIS A 232 -22.29 7.48 7.12
C HIS A 232 -21.90 6.20 6.35
N ALA A 233 -21.68 5.12 7.05
CA ALA A 233 -21.48 3.80 6.47
C ALA A 233 -22.82 3.11 6.12
N ALA A 234 -23.94 3.50 6.71
CA ALA A 234 -25.26 2.88 6.54
C ALA A 234 -26.14 3.52 5.43
N GLY A 235 -25.71 4.64 4.85
CA GLY A 235 -26.52 5.43 3.90
C GLY A 235 -26.56 4.94 2.45
N GLY A 236 -26.03 3.79 2.12
CA GLY A 236 -25.93 3.25 0.76
C GLY A 236 -27.02 2.27 0.33
N GLN A 237 -28.17 2.21 0.99
CA GLN A 237 -29.17 1.14 0.74
C GLN A 237 -30.30 1.47 -0.27
N ASP A 238 -30.41 2.69 -0.81
CA ASP A 238 -31.64 3.08 -1.52
C ASP A 238 -31.63 3.04 -3.06
N ASP A 239 -30.59 2.58 -3.76
CA ASP A 239 -30.52 2.66 -5.24
C ASP A 239 -30.54 1.30 -5.97
N GLN A 240 -31.07 0.22 -5.40
CA GLN A 240 -31.25 -1.06 -6.14
C GLN A 240 -32.71 -1.42 -6.49
N ALA A 241 -33.66 -0.52 -6.34
CA ALA A 241 -35.07 -0.79 -6.63
C ALA A 241 -35.63 -0.01 -7.84
N ALA A 242 -34.96 -0.05 -8.99
CA ALA A 242 -35.60 0.37 -10.26
C ALA A 242 -34.96 -0.34 -11.46
N GLY A 243 -35.49 -1.47 -11.85
CA GLY A 243 -35.15 -2.04 -13.14
C GLY A 243 -35.19 -3.57 -13.26
N GLU A 244 -36.31 -4.22 -13.02
CA GLU A 244 -36.57 -5.53 -13.62
C GLU A 244 -38.07 -5.77 -13.77
N GLN A 245 -38.56 -5.58 -14.97
CA GLN A 245 -39.70 -6.31 -15.53
C GLN A 245 -39.38 -6.51 -17.02
N HIS A 246 -39.03 -7.74 -17.39
CA HIS A 246 -39.56 -8.52 -18.50
C HIS A 246 -38.66 -9.72 -18.86
N GLY A 247 -39.29 -10.89 -18.99
CA GLY A 247 -38.77 -11.99 -19.79
C GLY A 247 -38.64 -13.33 -19.07
N GLN A 248 -39.74 -14.09 -19.00
CA GLN A 248 -39.70 -15.55 -18.75
C GLN A 248 -39.18 -16.26 -20.00
N ALA A 249 -38.23 -17.19 -19.84
CA ALA A 249 -38.25 -18.51 -20.55
C ALA A 249 -37.10 -19.42 -20.06
N ALA A 250 -37.50 -20.63 -19.65
CA ALA A 250 -36.87 -21.96 -19.79
C ALA A 250 -35.41 -22.20 -19.36
N GLY A 251 -35.27 -22.87 -18.26
CA GLY A 251 -34.56 -24.06 -17.84
C GLY A 251 -33.18 -24.41 -18.41
N GLU A 252 -32.20 -24.37 -17.48
CA GLU A 252 -31.07 -25.32 -17.46
C GLU A 252 -30.45 -25.30 -16.06
N GLN A 253 -30.02 -26.48 -15.62
CA GLN A 253 -29.57 -26.70 -14.23
C GLN A 253 -28.22 -26.02 -14.00
N ASP A 254 -28.20 -25.01 -13.15
CA ASP A 254 -27.00 -24.27 -12.81
C ASP A 254 -26.46 -24.76 -11.47
N HIS A 255 -25.17 -25.09 -11.44
CA HIS A 255 -24.43 -25.34 -10.22
C HIS A 255 -24.26 -24.01 -9.48
N GLN A 256 -25.21 -23.69 -8.65
CA GLN A 256 -25.13 -22.51 -7.77
C GLN A 256 -24.07 -22.74 -6.70
N ALA A 257 -23.01 -21.94 -6.76
CA ALA A 257 -22.15 -21.70 -5.61
C ALA A 257 -23.00 -21.04 -4.48
N PRO A 258 -22.81 -21.39 -3.23
CA PRO A 258 -23.65 -20.89 -2.13
C PRO A 258 -23.46 -19.38 -1.95
N THR A 259 -24.52 -18.62 -2.19
CA THR A 259 -24.64 -17.23 -1.77
C THR A 259 -24.98 -17.19 -0.29
N GLU A 260 -23.99 -17.21 0.59
CA GLU A 260 -24.21 -16.84 1.97
C GLU A 260 -24.25 -15.31 2.08
N GLN A 261 -25.47 -14.79 2.12
CA GLN A 261 -25.76 -13.43 2.52
C GLN A 261 -25.81 -13.35 4.05
N GLY A 262 -24.65 -13.09 4.66
CA GLY A 262 -24.53 -12.65 6.06
C GLY A 262 -24.21 -11.15 6.07
N GLY A 263 -25.21 -10.33 6.14
CA GLY A 263 -25.40 -8.95 6.57
C GLY A 263 -24.21 -8.05 6.90
N ARG A 264 -23.37 -7.64 5.90
CA ARG A 264 -22.65 -6.37 5.89
C ARG A 264 -22.81 -5.76 4.49
N PRO A 265 -23.13 -4.46 4.37
CA PRO A 265 -23.30 -3.83 3.07
C PRO A 265 -22.02 -3.93 2.22
N ALA A 266 -22.15 -4.38 0.99
CA ALA A 266 -21.05 -4.62 0.04
C ALA A 266 -20.46 -3.31 -0.54
N GLY A 267 -20.10 -2.32 0.29
CA GLY A 267 -19.58 -1.04 -0.17
C GLY A 267 -18.70 -0.33 0.84
N GLU A 268 -18.66 -0.79 2.07
CA GLU A 268 -18.18 0.02 3.19
C GLU A 268 -16.73 -0.20 3.60
N GLN A 269 -16.09 -1.26 3.15
CA GLN A 269 -14.72 -1.56 3.55
C GLN A 269 -13.81 -1.53 2.33
N GLY A 270 -12.69 -0.83 2.45
CA GLY A 270 -11.56 -1.05 1.57
C GLY A 270 -11.22 -2.54 1.54
N ASN A 271 -10.91 -3.07 0.38
CA ASN A 271 -10.70 -4.50 0.19
C ASN A 271 -9.39 -4.72 -0.56
N SER A 272 -8.27 -4.26 -0.05
CA SER A 272 -6.94 -4.59 -0.56
C SER A 272 -5.85 -3.90 0.27
N CYS A 273 -4.70 -4.52 0.41
CA CYS A 273 -3.51 -3.90 0.94
C CYS A 273 -2.30 -4.25 0.09
N VAL A 274 -1.56 -3.25 -0.35
CA VAL A 274 -0.28 -3.48 -1.01
C VAL A 274 0.83 -2.99 -0.10
N ILE A 275 1.77 -3.88 0.22
CA ILE A 275 2.94 -3.60 1.04
C ILE A 275 4.18 -3.80 0.17
N VAL A 276 4.96 -2.75 -0.02
CA VAL A 276 6.25 -2.81 -0.73
C VAL A 276 7.37 -2.65 0.28
N LEU A 277 8.29 -3.61 0.28
CA LEU A 277 9.46 -3.62 1.16
C LEU A 277 10.73 -3.48 0.32
N ALA A 278 11.60 -2.58 0.68
CA ALA A 278 12.95 -2.47 0.14
C ALA A 278 13.96 -2.80 1.24
N THR A 279 15.10 -3.38 0.89
CA THR A 279 16.20 -3.61 1.83
C THR A 279 17.54 -3.59 1.10
N ASP A 280 18.59 -3.14 1.78
CA ASP A 280 19.98 -3.28 1.35
C ASP A 280 20.62 -4.60 1.83
N ALA A 281 19.87 -5.43 2.58
CA ALA A 281 20.33 -6.76 2.93
C ALA A 281 20.48 -7.65 1.69
N PRO A 282 21.60 -8.37 1.52
CA PRO A 282 21.79 -9.29 0.40
C PRO A 282 20.94 -10.54 0.61
N LEU A 283 19.74 -10.54 0.06
CA LEU A 283 18.79 -11.65 0.14
C LEU A 283 18.47 -12.21 -1.24
N ASP A 284 18.26 -13.51 -1.35
CA ASP A 284 17.69 -14.15 -2.52
C ASP A 284 16.14 -14.04 -2.52
N SER A 285 15.50 -14.42 -3.62
CA SER A 285 14.04 -14.28 -3.79
C SER A 285 13.26 -15.09 -2.76
N ARG A 286 13.71 -16.28 -2.40
CA ARG A 286 13.08 -17.11 -1.37
C ARG A 286 13.10 -16.42 0.00
N ARG A 287 14.20 -15.79 0.37
CA ARG A 287 14.33 -15.05 1.63
C ARG A 287 13.53 -13.76 1.61
N LEU A 288 13.53 -13.05 0.48
CA LEU A 288 12.71 -11.87 0.27
C LEU A 288 11.21 -12.18 0.38
N ALA A 289 10.74 -13.29 -0.20
CA ALA A 289 9.36 -13.74 -0.03
C ALA A 289 9.00 -14.05 1.43
N ARG A 290 9.93 -14.62 2.21
CA ARG A 290 9.76 -14.85 3.65
C ARG A 290 9.68 -13.54 4.44
N VAL A 291 10.49 -12.53 4.10
CA VAL A 291 10.46 -11.18 4.70
C VAL A 291 9.14 -10.50 4.32
N ALA A 292 8.75 -10.54 3.05
CA ALA A 292 7.48 -9.99 2.57
C ALA A 292 6.29 -10.59 3.35
N TRP A 293 6.27 -11.90 3.56
CA TRP A 293 5.20 -12.57 4.29
C TRP A 293 5.06 -12.06 5.74
N ARG A 294 6.17 -11.68 6.39
CA ARG A 294 6.17 -11.17 7.77
C ARG A 294 5.50 -9.81 7.93
N SER A 295 5.42 -9.02 6.87
CA SER A 295 4.70 -7.74 6.91
C SER A 295 3.20 -7.91 7.19
N PHE A 296 2.60 -9.05 6.85
CA PHE A 296 1.21 -9.35 7.21
C PHE A 296 0.98 -9.47 8.72
N ALA A 297 2.02 -9.79 9.51
CA ALA A 297 1.92 -9.71 10.96
C ALA A 297 1.70 -8.27 11.43
N GLY A 298 2.35 -7.27 10.79
CA GLY A 298 2.09 -5.86 11.04
C GLY A 298 0.65 -5.45 10.66
N MET A 299 0.16 -5.93 9.52
CA MET A 299 -1.23 -5.72 9.09
C MET A 299 -2.23 -6.31 10.10
N ALA A 300 -1.97 -7.53 10.62
CA ALA A 300 -2.80 -8.14 11.65
C ALA A 300 -2.79 -7.34 12.97
N ARG A 301 -1.61 -6.86 13.40
CA ARG A 301 -1.48 -6.05 14.61
C ARG A 301 -2.21 -4.71 14.51
N ALA A 302 -2.25 -4.11 13.32
CA ALA A 302 -3.01 -2.88 13.07
C ALA A 302 -4.54 -3.14 13.07
N GLY A 303 -4.99 -4.39 13.01
CA GLY A 303 -6.39 -4.78 13.19
C GLY A 303 -7.10 -5.25 11.94
N SER A 304 -6.38 -5.73 10.91
CA SER A 304 -6.98 -6.34 9.71
C SER A 304 -7.76 -7.60 10.04
N ASP A 305 -8.90 -7.78 9.36
CA ASP A 305 -9.71 -9.00 9.40
C ASP A 305 -9.36 -10.00 8.27
N PHE A 306 -8.44 -9.65 7.37
CA PHE A 306 -8.06 -10.46 6.20
C PHE A 306 -9.28 -10.98 5.43
N SER A 307 -10.25 -10.11 5.18
CA SER A 307 -11.49 -10.43 4.49
C SER A 307 -11.25 -11.18 3.17
N GLY A 308 -12.03 -12.21 2.87
CA GLY A 308 -11.92 -13.03 1.67
C GLY A 308 -12.09 -12.29 0.33
N ARG A 309 -12.55 -11.03 0.36
CA ARG A 309 -12.64 -10.14 -0.81
C ARG A 309 -11.52 -9.11 -0.87
N SER A 310 -10.46 -9.27 -0.08
CA SER A 310 -9.28 -8.42 -0.07
C SER A 310 -8.23 -8.92 -1.07
N GLY A 311 -7.48 -8.02 -1.68
CA GLY A 311 -6.26 -8.33 -2.43
C GLY A 311 -5.06 -7.89 -1.61
N ASP A 312 -4.48 -8.80 -0.81
CA ASP A 312 -3.39 -8.48 0.10
C ASP A 312 -2.08 -9.03 -0.44
N TYR A 313 -1.22 -8.13 -0.86
CA TYR A 313 0.06 -8.47 -1.49
C TYR A 313 1.22 -7.78 -0.76
N ALA A 314 2.31 -8.51 -0.61
CA ALA A 314 3.57 -7.98 -0.12
C ALA A 314 4.70 -8.31 -1.10
N LEU A 315 5.35 -7.29 -1.65
CA LEU A 315 6.49 -7.41 -2.55
C LEU A 315 7.73 -6.88 -1.83
N ALA A 316 8.76 -7.72 -1.68
CA ALA A 316 10.06 -7.30 -1.17
C ALA A 316 11.12 -7.34 -2.26
N PHE A 317 12.02 -6.35 -2.29
CA PHE A 317 13.18 -6.36 -3.17
C PHE A 317 14.44 -5.92 -2.43
N SER A 318 15.59 -6.39 -2.93
CA SER A 318 16.90 -6.06 -2.37
C SER A 318 17.69 -5.15 -3.32
N THR A 319 18.23 -4.07 -2.78
CA THR A 319 19.16 -3.16 -3.49
C THR A 319 20.60 -3.59 -3.35
N ALA A 320 20.90 -4.65 -2.61
CA ALA A 320 22.24 -5.19 -2.47
C ALA A 320 22.84 -5.54 -3.86
N PRO A 321 24.15 -5.35 -4.04
CA PRO A 321 24.82 -5.70 -5.28
C PRO A 321 24.59 -7.18 -5.67
N PRO A 322 24.46 -7.50 -6.97
CA PRO A 322 24.21 -8.87 -7.43
C PRO A 322 25.27 -9.90 -6.99
N GLU A 323 26.51 -9.45 -6.86
CA GLU A 323 27.66 -10.23 -6.42
C GLU A 323 27.66 -10.52 -4.91
N ALA A 324 26.90 -9.80 -4.12
CA ALA A 324 26.74 -10.05 -2.70
C ALA A 324 26.05 -11.42 -2.49
N GLY A 325 26.73 -12.33 -1.85
CA GLY A 325 26.17 -13.63 -1.47
C GLY A 325 25.00 -13.45 -0.50
N PRO A 326 23.94 -14.27 -0.60
CA PRO A 326 22.79 -14.13 0.27
C PRO A 326 23.13 -14.44 1.72
N LEU A 327 22.57 -13.67 2.66
CA LEU A 327 22.66 -13.93 4.09
C LEU A 327 22.09 -15.32 4.41
N PRO A 328 22.69 -16.06 5.36
CA PRO A 328 22.16 -17.36 5.77
C PRO A 328 20.83 -17.22 6.52
N ASP A 329 20.01 -18.26 6.51
CA ASP A 329 18.71 -18.26 7.18
C ASP A 329 18.81 -18.00 8.70
N SER A 330 19.95 -18.34 9.32
CA SER A 330 20.20 -18.16 10.76
C SER A 330 20.22 -16.70 11.24
N VAL A 331 20.34 -15.72 10.33
CA VAL A 331 20.36 -14.28 10.68
C VAL A 331 19.12 -13.53 10.22
N LEU A 332 18.05 -14.23 9.77
CA LEU A 332 16.85 -13.59 9.24
C LEU A 332 15.85 -13.14 10.31
N ASP A 333 15.88 -13.72 11.52
CA ASP A 333 14.86 -13.42 12.54
C ASP A 333 14.75 -11.93 12.88
N PRO A 334 15.84 -11.17 13.04
CA PRO A 334 15.75 -9.72 13.22
C PRO A 334 15.08 -8.99 12.04
N LEU A 335 15.33 -9.43 10.79
CA LEU A 335 14.65 -8.87 9.60
C LEU A 335 13.15 -9.19 9.58
N PHE A 336 12.74 -10.34 10.09
CA PHE A 336 11.33 -10.69 10.20
C PHE A 336 10.59 -9.79 11.20
N VAL A 337 11.23 -9.50 12.36
CA VAL A 337 10.71 -8.53 13.33
C VAL A 337 10.64 -7.14 12.70
N ALA A 338 11.71 -6.70 12.04
CA ALA A 338 11.76 -5.40 11.38
C ALA A 338 10.67 -5.23 10.32
N ALA A 339 10.42 -6.24 9.49
CA ALA A 339 9.37 -6.21 8.47
C ALA A 339 7.97 -6.07 9.08
N ALA A 340 7.69 -6.79 10.17
CA ALA A 340 6.41 -6.72 10.86
C ALA A 340 6.21 -5.35 11.54
N ASP A 341 7.21 -4.85 12.26
CA ASP A 341 7.14 -3.58 12.98
C ASP A 341 7.08 -2.39 12.01
N ALA A 342 7.85 -2.42 10.92
CA ALA A 342 7.80 -1.38 9.90
C ALA A 342 6.45 -1.38 9.16
N ALA A 343 5.88 -2.54 8.83
CA ALA A 343 4.57 -2.63 8.19
C ALA A 343 3.45 -2.10 9.10
N GLU A 344 3.46 -2.45 10.39
CA GLU A 344 2.50 -1.92 11.37
C GLU A 344 2.59 -0.40 11.45
N GLU A 345 3.78 0.17 11.62
CA GLU A 345 3.96 1.63 11.71
C GLU A 345 3.58 2.34 10.40
N ALA A 346 3.93 1.79 9.23
CA ALA A 346 3.54 2.34 7.94
C ALA A 346 2.01 2.37 7.77
N ILE A 347 1.30 1.32 8.20
CA ILE A 347 -0.17 1.29 8.18
C ILE A 347 -0.73 2.36 9.13
N LEU A 348 -0.22 2.47 10.35
CA LEU A 348 -0.65 3.50 11.28
C LEU A 348 -0.40 4.91 10.71
N ASN A 349 0.75 5.17 10.12
CA ASN A 349 1.07 6.43 9.46
C ASN A 349 0.11 6.75 8.32
N SER A 350 -0.27 5.75 7.49
CA SER A 350 -1.23 5.94 6.41
C SER A 350 -2.61 6.43 6.87
N LEU A 351 -3.01 6.05 8.08
CA LEU A 351 -4.26 6.43 8.73
C LEU A 351 -4.15 7.77 9.46
N LEU A 352 -3.09 7.95 10.25
CA LEU A 352 -2.90 9.13 11.10
C LEU A 352 -2.62 10.39 10.26
N ALA A 353 -1.92 10.24 9.12
CA ALA A 353 -1.62 11.33 8.20
C ALA A 353 -2.80 11.67 7.26
N ALA A 354 -3.80 10.79 7.12
CA ALA A 354 -4.91 11.01 6.19
C ALA A 354 -5.94 12.01 6.71
N GLU A 355 -6.45 12.87 5.83
CA GLU A 355 -7.51 13.85 6.12
C GLU A 355 -8.88 13.31 5.71
N THR A 356 -9.95 13.81 6.35
CA THR A 356 -11.32 13.50 5.94
C THR A 356 -11.52 13.83 4.47
N THR A 357 -12.01 12.88 3.71
CA THR A 357 -12.18 13.01 2.26
C THR A 357 -13.62 12.76 1.88
N VAL A 358 -14.18 13.69 1.11
CA VAL A 358 -15.47 13.58 0.44
C VAL A 358 -15.23 13.24 -1.02
N GLY A 359 -15.97 12.28 -1.55
CA GLY A 359 -15.79 11.80 -2.93
C GLY A 359 -17.08 11.40 -3.60
N PHE A 360 -17.01 10.41 -4.47
CA PHE A 360 -18.08 9.93 -5.34
C PHE A 360 -19.41 9.75 -4.61
N ARG A 361 -20.48 10.28 -5.19
CA ARG A 361 -21.85 10.26 -4.62
C ARG A 361 -21.97 10.91 -3.24
N GLY A 362 -21.05 11.79 -2.87
CA GLY A 362 -21.03 12.42 -1.56
C GLY A 362 -20.54 11.49 -0.43
N HIS A 363 -20.01 10.32 -0.73
CA HIS A 363 -19.46 9.43 0.27
C HIS A 363 -18.32 10.11 1.03
N VAL A 364 -18.25 9.86 2.32
CA VAL A 364 -17.26 10.45 3.22
C VAL A 364 -16.46 9.36 3.92
N ARG A 365 -15.14 9.47 3.91
CA ARG A 365 -14.25 8.74 4.82
C ARG A 365 -13.64 9.72 5.80
N HIS A 366 -13.94 9.52 7.06
CA HIS A 366 -13.44 10.37 8.13
C HIS A 366 -12.00 10.04 8.50
N ALA A 367 -11.24 11.08 8.77
CA ALA A 367 -9.90 10.94 9.35
C ALA A 367 -9.96 10.30 10.75
N VAL A 368 -8.89 9.61 11.13
CA VAL A 368 -8.71 9.13 12.50
C VAL A 368 -8.69 10.33 13.47
N PRO A 369 -9.50 10.34 14.55
CA PRO A 369 -9.47 11.42 15.52
C PRO A 369 -8.24 11.29 16.45
N LEU A 370 -7.17 12.04 16.16
CA LEU A 370 -5.85 11.92 16.81
C LEU A 370 -5.92 12.04 18.34
N ASP A 371 -6.71 12.99 18.84
CA ASP A 371 -6.88 13.16 20.30
C ASP A 371 -7.51 11.95 20.97
N ARG A 372 -8.44 11.26 20.26
CA ARG A 372 -9.05 10.03 20.78
C ARG A 372 -8.04 8.89 20.82
N VAL A 373 -7.23 8.73 19.77
CA VAL A 373 -6.13 7.76 19.76
C VAL A 373 -5.20 8.00 20.92
N ARG A 374 -4.72 9.25 21.06
CA ARG A 374 -3.80 9.63 22.14
C ARG A 374 -4.38 9.35 23.54
N ARG A 375 -5.64 9.74 23.78
CA ARG A 375 -6.31 9.48 25.07
C ARG A 375 -6.42 7.99 25.38
N LEU A 376 -6.85 7.17 24.39
CA LEU A 376 -7.01 5.73 24.58
C LEU A 376 -5.68 5.03 24.86
N CYS A 377 -4.63 5.37 24.10
CA CYS A 377 -3.28 4.83 24.27
C CYS A 377 -2.65 5.29 25.59
N ALA A 378 -2.83 6.56 25.97
CA ALA A 378 -2.35 7.07 27.26
C ALA A 378 -3.02 6.37 28.45
N ALA A 379 -4.34 6.14 28.38
CA ALA A 379 -5.09 5.42 29.42
C ALA A 379 -4.63 3.96 29.59
N ARG A 380 -3.95 3.39 28.61
CA ARG A 380 -3.36 2.04 28.65
C ARG A 380 -1.85 2.06 28.94
N GLY A 381 -1.25 3.23 29.09
CA GLY A 381 0.17 3.39 29.39
C GLY A 381 1.10 2.89 28.27
N VAL A 382 0.64 2.87 26.99
CA VAL A 382 1.41 2.35 25.86
C VAL A 382 2.18 3.42 25.08
N LEU A 383 1.94 4.71 25.37
CA LEU A 383 2.69 5.81 24.76
C LEU A 383 4.11 5.91 25.33
N ARG A 384 5.06 6.17 24.45
CA ARG A 384 6.47 6.38 24.80
C ARG A 384 6.94 7.72 24.25
N ALA A 385 7.97 8.31 24.88
CA ALA A 385 8.74 9.35 24.22
C ALA A 385 9.53 8.71 23.07
N ASP A 386 9.61 9.38 21.94
CA ASP A 386 10.50 8.95 20.86
C ASP A 386 11.94 9.05 21.37
N PRO A 387 12.75 7.98 21.29
CA PRO A 387 14.11 7.96 21.83
C PRO A 387 15.07 8.92 21.12
#